data_1427409e1a16f7dc5e0e206dac9af0df
#
_entry.id   1427409e1a16f7dc5e0e206dac9af0df
#
_cell.length_a   1.000
_cell.length_b   1.000
_cell.length_c   1.000
_cell.angle_alpha   90.00
_cell.angle_beta   90.00
_cell.angle_gamma   90.00
#
_symmetry.space_group_name_H-M   'P 1'
#
loop_
_entity.id
_entity.type
_entity.pdbx_description
1 polymer ?
#
loop_
_entity_poly.entity_id
_entity_poly.type
_entity_poly.pdbx_seq_one_letter_code
_entity_poly.pdbx_strand_id
1 'polypeptide(L)'
;QDLSKGFVSWKEMYFENQAALEALGGKLIFAGPHKEDDNKMVVLIDFDSPEAMKAFATNEELKAKRVAAGAILESNVVTVMGDESFTG
;
A
#
# COMPACT_ATOMS: atom_id res chain seq x y z
N GLN A 1 7.13 5.11 -1.50
CA GLN A 1 6.65 4.75 -2.84
C GLN A 1 6.37 6.01 -3.65
N ASP A 2 6.83 6.02 -4.88
CA ASP A 2 6.56 7.13 -5.80
C ASP A 2 5.32 6.84 -6.65
N LEU A 3 4.63 7.90 -7.02
CA LEU A 3 3.41 7.86 -7.84
C LEU A 3 3.60 8.72 -9.08
N SER A 4 2.89 8.41 -10.16
CA SER A 4 2.90 9.21 -11.38
C SER A 4 1.62 10.04 -11.57
N LYS A 5 0.58 9.77 -10.77
CA LYS A 5 -0.74 10.40 -10.92
C LYS A 5 -1.23 11.10 -9.65
N GLY A 6 -0.37 11.22 -8.64
CA GLY A 6 -0.72 11.83 -7.37
C GLY A 6 -1.40 10.90 -6.39
N PHE A 7 -1.46 11.34 -5.13
CA PHE A 7 -1.99 10.53 -4.03
C PHE A 7 -3.50 10.27 -4.15
N VAL A 8 -4.27 11.22 -4.64
CA VAL A 8 -5.74 11.08 -4.73
C VAL A 8 -6.12 9.91 -5.63
N SER A 9 -5.43 9.74 -6.77
CA SER A 9 -5.67 8.60 -7.66
C SER A 9 -5.37 7.28 -6.97
N TRP A 10 -4.28 7.21 -6.20
CA TRP A 10 -3.94 6.02 -5.42
C TRP A 10 -4.99 5.75 -4.35
N LYS A 11 -5.44 6.79 -3.65
CA LYS A 11 -6.45 6.66 -2.60
C LYS A 11 -7.77 6.11 -3.15
N GLU A 12 -8.20 6.59 -4.30
CA GLU A 12 -9.41 6.09 -4.95
C GLU A 12 -9.28 4.62 -5.31
N MET A 13 -8.15 4.23 -5.87
CA MET A 13 -7.87 2.82 -6.17
C MET A 13 -7.91 1.97 -4.88
N TYR A 14 -7.32 2.47 -3.80
CA TYR A 14 -7.33 1.75 -2.54
C TYR A 14 -8.76 1.49 -2.06
N PHE A 15 -9.62 2.49 -2.05
CA PHE A 15 -10.99 2.31 -1.60
C PHE A 15 -11.78 1.34 -2.47
N GLU A 16 -11.53 1.32 -3.77
CA GLU A 16 -12.17 0.35 -4.67
C GLU A 16 -11.72 -1.09 -4.40
N ASN A 17 -10.54 -1.28 -3.83
CA ASN A 17 -9.94 -2.59 -3.62
C ASN A 17 -9.74 -2.95 -2.15
N GLN A 18 -10.27 -2.16 -1.24
CA GLN A 18 -10.12 -2.36 0.21
C GLN A 18 -10.57 -3.75 0.65
N ALA A 19 -11.71 -4.21 0.16
CA ALA A 19 -12.25 -5.52 0.51
C ALA A 19 -11.30 -6.65 0.09
N ALA A 20 -10.64 -6.52 -1.07
CA ALA A 20 -9.68 -7.51 -1.54
C ALA A 20 -8.45 -7.58 -0.63
N LEU A 21 -7.94 -6.43 -0.17
CA LEU A 21 -6.83 -6.38 0.76
C LEU A 21 -7.20 -7.04 2.09
N GLU A 22 -8.36 -6.71 2.64
CA GLU A 22 -8.84 -7.28 3.89
C GLU A 22 -9.06 -8.80 3.78
N ALA A 23 -9.55 -9.28 2.63
CA ALA A 23 -9.72 -10.70 2.37
C ALA A 23 -8.38 -11.46 2.36
N LEU A 24 -7.29 -10.77 2.03
CA LEU A 24 -5.93 -11.34 2.06
C LEU A 24 -5.26 -11.21 3.44
N GLY A 25 -5.95 -10.68 4.44
CA GLY A 25 -5.40 -10.52 5.78
C GLY A 25 -4.64 -9.22 6.01
N GLY A 26 -4.84 -8.21 5.16
CA GLY A 26 -4.21 -6.91 5.30
C GLY A 26 -5.15 -5.87 5.86
N LYS A 27 -4.60 -4.94 6.65
CA LYS A 27 -5.36 -3.83 7.20
C LYS A 27 -4.53 -2.56 7.06
N LEU A 28 -5.08 -1.54 6.41
CA LEU A 28 -4.41 -0.25 6.29
C LEU A 28 -4.39 0.46 7.65
N ILE A 29 -3.22 0.84 8.11
CA ILE A 29 -3.03 1.63 9.32
C ILE A 29 -2.95 3.11 8.97
N PHE A 30 -2.17 3.44 7.93
CA PHE A 30 -1.96 4.82 7.53
C PHE A 30 -1.53 4.87 6.07
N ALA A 31 -2.00 5.88 5.34
CA ALA A 31 -1.48 6.22 4.02
C ALA A 31 -1.54 7.74 3.88
N GLY A 32 -0.46 8.33 3.38
CA GLY A 32 -0.44 9.76 3.18
C GLY A 32 0.65 10.19 2.22
N PRO A 33 0.44 11.31 1.52
CA PRO A 33 1.46 11.87 0.64
C PRO A 33 2.50 12.65 1.43
N HIS A 34 3.65 12.89 0.80
CA HIS A 34 4.59 13.87 1.30
C HIS A 34 3.95 15.26 1.29
N LYS A 35 4.30 16.08 2.26
CA LYS A 35 3.78 17.45 2.37
C LYS A 35 4.02 18.26 1.11
N GLU A 36 5.16 18.10 0.49
CA GLU A 36 5.60 18.94 -0.64
C GLU A 36 5.56 18.22 -1.98
N ASP A 37 5.28 16.93 -2.01
CA ASP A 37 5.26 16.17 -3.26
C ASP A 37 4.15 15.11 -3.22
N ASP A 38 3.06 15.39 -3.93
CA ASP A 38 1.89 14.52 -4.01
C ASP A 38 2.17 13.20 -4.74
N ASN A 39 3.29 13.10 -5.43
CA ASN A 39 3.72 11.88 -6.11
C ASN A 39 4.60 10.98 -5.23
N LYS A 40 4.79 11.35 -3.96
CA LYS A 40 5.50 10.53 -2.98
C LYS A 40 4.56 10.23 -1.82
N MET A 41 4.55 8.99 -1.37
CA MET A 41 3.65 8.58 -0.29
C MET A 41 4.28 7.55 0.63
N VAL A 42 3.74 7.48 1.84
CA VAL A 42 4.05 6.44 2.83
C VAL A 42 2.79 5.64 3.10
N VAL A 43 2.92 4.33 3.15
CA VAL A 43 1.83 3.41 3.47
C VAL A 43 2.27 2.47 4.58
N LEU A 44 1.42 2.32 5.59
CA LEU A 44 1.60 1.33 6.65
C LEU A 44 0.43 0.36 6.60
N ILE A 45 0.73 -0.92 6.42
CA ILE A 45 -0.27 -1.98 6.35
C ILE A 45 0.09 -3.05 7.38
N ASP A 46 -0.90 -3.47 8.16
CA ASP A 46 -0.79 -4.59 9.08
C ASP A 46 -1.34 -5.85 8.42
N PHE A 47 -0.52 -6.91 8.36
CA PHE A 47 -0.93 -8.20 7.83
C PHE A 47 -1.04 -9.21 8.96
N ASP A 48 -2.03 -10.13 8.86
CA ASP A 48 -2.25 -11.16 9.87
C ASP A 48 -1.08 -12.14 9.99
N SER A 49 -0.31 -12.31 8.90
CA SER A 49 0.80 -13.26 8.86
C SER A 49 1.77 -12.89 7.74
N PRO A 50 3.01 -13.41 7.76
CA PRO A 50 3.94 -13.25 6.64
C PRO A 50 3.39 -13.82 5.32
N GLU A 51 2.60 -14.88 5.39
CA GLU A 51 1.95 -15.48 4.23
C GLU A 51 0.93 -14.53 3.61
N ALA A 52 0.18 -13.80 4.44
CA ALA A 52 -0.78 -12.80 3.96
C ALA A 52 -0.07 -11.67 3.22
N MET A 53 1.04 -11.19 3.75
CA MET A 53 1.86 -10.16 3.09
C MET A 53 2.39 -10.65 1.75
N LYS A 54 2.87 -11.89 1.68
CA LYS A 54 3.37 -12.49 0.46
C LYS A 54 2.25 -12.66 -0.58
N ALA A 55 1.07 -13.10 -0.15
CA ALA A 55 -0.09 -13.24 -1.04
C ALA A 55 -0.47 -11.90 -1.65
N PHE A 56 -0.46 -10.82 -0.87
CA PHE A 56 -0.72 -9.48 -1.36
C PHE A 56 0.35 -9.03 -2.37
N ALA A 57 1.62 -9.23 -2.03
CA ALA A 57 2.74 -8.78 -2.87
C ALA A 57 2.78 -9.51 -4.22
N THR A 58 2.33 -10.76 -4.26
CA THR A 58 2.34 -11.57 -5.49
C THR A 58 1.01 -11.58 -6.23
N ASN A 59 -0.01 -10.88 -5.75
CA ASN A 59 -1.31 -10.81 -6.40
C ASN A 59 -1.24 -9.93 -7.65
N GLU A 60 -1.26 -10.55 -8.82
CA GLU A 60 -1.11 -9.85 -10.10
C GLU A 60 -2.27 -8.89 -10.40
N GLU A 61 -3.48 -9.22 -9.98
CA GLU A 61 -4.64 -8.37 -10.18
C GLU A 61 -4.54 -7.06 -9.40
N LEU A 62 -4.18 -7.13 -8.12
CA LEU A 62 -3.97 -5.95 -7.28
C LEU A 62 -2.78 -5.13 -7.75
N LYS A 63 -1.72 -5.81 -8.19
CA LYS A 63 -0.54 -5.16 -8.73
C LYS A 63 -0.89 -4.34 -9.98
N ALA A 64 -1.67 -4.91 -10.90
CA ALA A 64 -2.12 -4.22 -12.10
C ALA A 64 -2.97 -2.98 -11.76
N LYS A 65 -3.83 -3.08 -10.76
CA LYS A 65 -4.66 -1.95 -10.32
C LYS A 65 -3.83 -0.83 -9.70
N ARG A 66 -2.79 -1.18 -8.93
CA ARG A 66 -1.87 -0.20 -8.37
C ARG A 66 -1.11 0.55 -9.46
N VAL A 67 -0.61 -0.16 -10.46
CA VAL A 67 0.08 0.45 -11.60
C VAL A 67 -0.87 1.37 -12.38
N ALA A 68 -2.10 0.94 -12.62
CA ALA A 68 -3.09 1.75 -13.30
C ALA A 68 -3.42 3.04 -12.53
N ALA A 69 -3.33 3.02 -11.20
CA ALA A 69 -3.53 4.19 -10.35
C ALA A 69 -2.29 5.10 -10.27
N GLY A 70 -1.21 4.73 -10.94
CA GLY A 70 0.00 5.55 -11.00
C GLY A 70 1.13 5.10 -10.08
N ALA A 71 1.03 3.96 -9.40
CA ALA A 71 2.11 3.47 -8.55
C ALA A 71 3.32 3.08 -9.40
N ILE A 72 4.49 3.56 -9.00
CA ILE A 72 5.76 3.22 -9.66
C ILE A 72 6.41 2.13 -8.82
N LEU A 73 6.23 0.88 -9.23
CA LEU A 73 6.63 -0.28 -8.44
C LEU A 73 8.14 -0.33 -8.17
N GLU A 74 8.94 0.17 -9.10
CA GLU A 74 10.40 0.21 -8.97
C GLU A 74 10.88 1.10 -7.83
N SER A 75 10.06 2.07 -7.42
CA SER A 75 10.37 3.00 -6.33
C SER A 75 9.96 2.48 -4.97
N ASN A 76 9.36 1.29 -4.92
CA ASN A 76 8.79 0.75 -3.69
C ASN A 76 9.90 0.27 -2.75
N VAL A 77 9.95 0.84 -1.55
CA VAL A 77 10.86 0.40 -0.49
C VAL A 77 10.01 -0.20 0.61
N VAL A 78 10.20 -1.49 0.87
CA VAL A 78 9.42 -2.21 1.88
C VAL A 78 10.28 -2.39 3.13
N THR A 79 9.76 -1.92 4.26
CA THR A 79 10.38 -2.13 5.57
C THR A 79 9.43 -2.96 6.41
N VAL A 80 9.90 -4.12 6.88
CA VAL A 80 9.11 -4.98 7.75
C VAL A 80 9.34 -4.54 9.19
N MET A 81 8.25 -4.17 9.88
CA MET A 81 8.32 -3.68 11.25
C MET A 81 8.31 -4.84 12.24
N GLY A 82 8.97 -4.64 13.37
CA GLY A 82 8.97 -5.61 14.45
C GLY A 82 7.65 -5.62 15.23
N ASP A 83 7.45 -6.67 16.02
CA ASP A 83 6.22 -6.89 16.78
C ASP A 83 6.07 -5.93 17.97
N GLU A 84 7.15 -5.28 18.39
CA GLU A 84 7.15 -4.39 19.55
C GLU A 84 6.80 -2.94 19.22
N SER A 85 6.34 -2.67 18.00
CA SER A 85 5.92 -1.33 17.62
C SER A 85 4.67 -0.90 18.40
N PHE A 86 4.55 0.38 18.66
CA PHE A 86 3.37 0.95 19.30
C PHE A 86 3.07 2.31 18.70
N THR A 87 1.81 2.74 18.88
CA THR A 87 1.35 4.05 18.47
C THR A 87 0.80 4.78 19.67
N GLY A 88 1.08 6.07 19.75
CA GLY A 88 0.64 6.83 20.92
C GLY A 88 0.44 8.28 20.68
#